data_b9422b92ac9469234a62a3c83a31daef
#
_entry.id   b9422b92ac9469234a62a3c83a31daef
#
_cell.length_a   1.000
_cell.length_b   1.000
_cell.length_c   1.000
_cell.angle_alpha   90.00
_cell.angle_beta   90.00
_cell.angle_gamma   90.00
#
_symmetry.space_group_name_H-M   'P 1'
#
loop_
_entity.id
_entity.type
_entity.pdbx_description
1 polymer ?
#
loop_
_entity_poly.entity_id
_entity_poly.type
_entity_poly.pdbx_seq_one_letter_code
_entity_poly.pdbx_strand_id
1 'polypeptide(L)'
;MLDVSVIVPARNAAPLLEECLAAIVRAEPRELIVVDGLSSDDTVAVARRHGARVLSDDGRGVAAARLLGVRAAACERVALVDADVVMGDGALAALLDEFAAGGYTGLQAGLHSIGGPGYWGRALAHHHRSGRSRRWFGLVATVFERSVLLEHGLDERFLSGEDIELRRRLARNGARLGVSERTVVLHRFEDGFAFARGQWLADGGGLARTLDKEGWRGAGLLALPALAAARGIALSVARREMRFLAYYACYLVFNYAGMVRRRT
;
A
#
# COMPACT_ATOMS: atom_id res chain seq x y z
N MET A 1 -23.20 11.37 1.19
CA MET A 1 -22.62 10.56 0.08
C MET A 1 -21.49 11.34 -0.56
N LEU A 2 -20.28 10.79 -0.54
CA LEU A 2 -19.06 11.40 -1.09
C LEU A 2 -18.91 11.05 -2.58
N ASP A 3 -18.58 12.03 -3.42
CA ASP A 3 -18.40 11.82 -4.86
C ASP A 3 -17.01 11.24 -5.18
N VAL A 4 -16.84 9.97 -4.82
CA VAL A 4 -15.61 9.20 -4.98
C VAL A 4 -15.94 7.73 -5.23
N SER A 5 -15.17 7.07 -6.10
CA SER A 5 -15.15 5.61 -6.23
C SER A 5 -14.00 5.07 -5.37
N VAL A 6 -14.31 4.25 -4.37
CA VAL A 6 -13.31 3.56 -3.55
C VAL A 6 -13.00 2.22 -4.18
N ILE A 7 -11.71 1.94 -4.40
CA ILE A 7 -11.21 0.73 -5.05
C ILE A 7 -10.34 -0.03 -4.06
N VAL A 8 -10.72 -1.29 -3.78
CA VAL A 8 -10.04 -2.16 -2.83
C VAL A 8 -9.54 -3.40 -3.56
N PRO A 9 -8.24 -3.53 -3.85
CA PRO A 9 -7.67 -4.79 -4.31
C PRO A 9 -7.63 -5.78 -3.14
N ALA A 10 -8.07 -7.01 -3.36
CA ALA A 10 -8.13 -8.02 -2.31
C ALA A 10 -7.75 -9.41 -2.84
N ARG A 11 -6.97 -10.14 -2.06
CA ARG A 11 -6.67 -11.56 -2.31
C ARG A 11 -6.46 -12.29 -0.99
N ASN A 12 -7.32 -13.28 -0.72
CA ASN A 12 -7.30 -14.04 0.53
C ASN A 12 -7.27 -13.12 1.76
N ALA A 13 -8.14 -12.11 1.77
CA ALA A 13 -8.13 -11.03 2.75
C ALA A 13 -9.37 -11.02 3.65
N ALA A 14 -10.21 -12.08 3.63
CA ALA A 14 -11.49 -12.11 4.33
C ALA A 14 -11.42 -11.60 5.79
N PRO A 15 -10.43 -11.98 6.63
CA PRO A 15 -10.38 -11.54 8.03
C PRO A 15 -10.14 -10.03 8.21
N LEU A 16 -9.42 -9.39 7.28
CA LEU A 16 -9.07 -7.97 7.34
C LEU A 16 -10.08 -7.11 6.59
N LEU A 17 -10.65 -7.67 5.52
CA LEU A 17 -11.54 -6.97 4.60
C LEU A 17 -12.87 -6.57 5.27
N GLU A 18 -13.39 -7.35 6.21
CA GLU A 18 -14.64 -7.07 6.90
C GLU A 18 -14.64 -5.68 7.56
N GLU A 19 -13.65 -5.39 8.40
CA GLU A 19 -13.54 -4.08 9.05
C GLU A 19 -13.18 -2.96 8.09
N CYS A 20 -12.34 -3.25 7.07
CA CYS A 20 -12.01 -2.31 6.02
C CYS A 20 -13.28 -1.81 5.32
N LEU A 21 -14.08 -2.74 4.79
CA LEU A 21 -15.29 -2.39 4.05
C LEU A 21 -16.35 -1.77 4.95
N ALA A 22 -16.53 -2.26 6.19
CA ALA A 22 -17.45 -1.64 7.14
C ALA A 22 -17.10 -0.16 7.39
N ALA A 23 -15.82 0.17 7.50
CA ALA A 23 -15.35 1.54 7.67
C ALA A 23 -15.58 2.39 6.40
N ILE A 24 -15.34 1.84 5.22
CA ILE A 24 -15.57 2.52 3.95
C ILE A 24 -17.08 2.78 3.73
N VAL A 25 -17.93 1.79 3.98
CA VAL A 25 -19.38 1.93 3.81
C VAL A 25 -19.96 3.03 4.73
N ARG A 26 -19.46 3.15 5.98
CA ARG A 26 -19.86 4.25 6.88
C ARG A 26 -19.49 5.63 6.37
N ALA A 27 -18.46 5.74 5.53
CA ALA A 27 -18.08 7.01 4.90
C ALA A 27 -19.00 7.39 3.71
N GLU A 28 -19.91 6.50 3.31
CA GLU A 28 -20.89 6.72 2.23
C GLU A 28 -20.25 7.19 0.90
N PRO A 29 -19.26 6.46 0.35
CA PRO A 29 -18.77 6.75 -0.99
C PRO A 29 -19.88 6.48 -2.01
N ARG A 30 -19.81 7.17 -3.15
CA ARG A 30 -20.77 6.95 -4.25
C ARG A 30 -20.65 5.56 -4.86
N GLU A 31 -19.43 4.99 -4.85
CA GLU A 31 -19.15 3.66 -5.39
C GLU A 31 -18.09 2.96 -4.56
N LEU A 32 -18.29 1.66 -4.34
CA LEU A 32 -17.31 0.75 -3.74
C LEU A 32 -17.05 -0.41 -4.69
N ILE A 33 -15.81 -0.55 -5.11
CA ILE A 33 -15.34 -1.60 -6.02
C ILE A 33 -14.31 -2.44 -5.28
N VAL A 34 -14.53 -3.75 -5.19
CA VAL A 34 -13.53 -4.72 -4.74
C VAL A 34 -13.02 -5.48 -5.96
N VAL A 35 -11.70 -5.52 -6.13
CA VAL A 35 -11.07 -6.28 -7.22
C VAL A 35 -10.39 -7.50 -6.63
N ASP A 36 -10.98 -8.67 -6.87
CA ASP A 36 -10.53 -9.95 -6.35
C ASP A 36 -9.43 -10.57 -7.19
N GLY A 37 -8.34 -10.95 -6.53
CA GLY A 37 -7.15 -11.58 -7.12
C GLY A 37 -7.19 -13.11 -7.14
N LEU A 38 -8.34 -13.73 -7.46
CA LEU A 38 -8.59 -15.19 -7.39
C LEU A 38 -8.45 -15.72 -5.94
N SER A 39 -9.20 -15.15 -5.02
CA SER A 39 -9.25 -15.61 -3.63
C SER A 39 -9.86 -17.01 -3.51
N SER A 40 -9.30 -17.80 -2.61
CA SER A 40 -9.79 -19.14 -2.25
C SER A 40 -10.53 -19.17 -0.90
N ASP A 41 -10.56 -18.04 -0.20
CA ASP A 41 -11.28 -17.83 1.06
C ASP A 41 -12.60 -17.05 0.84
N ASP A 42 -13.23 -16.59 1.91
CA ASP A 42 -14.51 -15.87 1.88
C ASP A 42 -14.40 -14.41 1.41
N THR A 43 -13.27 -13.94 0.86
CA THR A 43 -13.04 -12.55 0.44
C THR A 43 -14.17 -12.03 -0.43
N VAL A 44 -14.57 -12.76 -1.48
CA VAL A 44 -15.67 -12.35 -2.39
C VAL A 44 -17.02 -12.29 -1.67
N ALA A 45 -17.29 -13.23 -0.76
CA ALA A 45 -18.52 -13.25 0.01
C ALA A 45 -18.61 -12.03 0.96
N VAL A 46 -17.49 -11.69 1.61
CA VAL A 46 -17.35 -10.47 2.44
C VAL A 46 -17.64 -9.23 1.60
N ALA A 47 -16.99 -9.07 0.45
CA ALA A 47 -17.18 -7.91 -0.41
C ALA A 47 -18.64 -7.71 -0.82
N ARG A 48 -19.32 -8.79 -1.22
CA ARG A 48 -20.75 -8.73 -1.62
C ARG A 48 -21.67 -8.36 -0.46
N ARG A 49 -21.41 -8.85 0.77
CA ARG A 49 -22.21 -8.48 1.95
C ARG A 49 -22.16 -6.98 2.25
N HIS A 50 -21.04 -6.33 1.94
CA HIS A 50 -20.89 -4.86 2.08
C HIS A 50 -21.39 -4.07 0.87
N GLY A 51 -22.08 -4.69 -0.08
CA GLY A 51 -22.64 -4.02 -1.26
C GLY A 51 -21.60 -3.60 -2.30
N ALA A 52 -20.38 -4.13 -2.23
CA ALA A 52 -19.32 -3.81 -3.19
C ALA A 52 -19.63 -4.43 -4.57
N ARG A 53 -19.32 -3.67 -5.62
CA ARG A 53 -19.20 -4.21 -6.97
C ARG A 53 -17.90 -5.02 -7.04
N VAL A 54 -18.00 -6.34 -7.25
CA VAL A 54 -16.84 -7.23 -7.31
C VAL A 54 -16.42 -7.45 -8.75
N LEU A 55 -15.12 -7.24 -9.02
CA LEU A 55 -14.45 -7.54 -10.28
C LEU A 55 -13.36 -8.59 -10.02
N SER A 56 -12.89 -9.29 -11.06
CA SER A 56 -11.71 -10.17 -10.97
C SER A 56 -10.58 -9.63 -11.83
N ASP A 57 -9.36 -9.65 -11.31
CA ASP A 57 -8.14 -9.36 -12.08
C ASP A 57 -7.52 -10.62 -12.69
N ASP A 58 -8.18 -11.77 -12.54
CA ASP A 58 -7.70 -13.08 -12.99
C ASP A 58 -6.31 -13.46 -12.45
N GLY A 59 -6.00 -12.99 -11.24
CA GLY A 59 -4.73 -13.27 -10.58
C GLY A 59 -3.53 -12.49 -11.12
N ARG A 60 -3.75 -11.43 -11.89
CA ARG A 60 -2.67 -10.61 -12.49
C ARG A 60 -1.91 -9.73 -11.48
N GLY A 61 -2.43 -9.59 -10.26
CA GLY A 61 -1.74 -8.92 -9.17
C GLY A 61 -2.21 -7.49 -8.91
N VAL A 62 -1.69 -6.91 -7.82
CA VAL A 62 -2.21 -5.67 -7.21
C VAL A 62 -2.24 -4.47 -8.16
N ALA A 63 -1.24 -4.33 -9.03
CA ALA A 63 -1.19 -3.24 -10.01
C ALA A 63 -2.32 -3.37 -11.04
N ALA A 64 -2.54 -4.58 -11.56
CA ALA A 64 -3.63 -4.88 -12.47
C ALA A 64 -5.00 -4.70 -11.81
N ALA A 65 -5.15 -5.18 -10.58
CA ALA A 65 -6.37 -5.04 -9.80
C ALA A 65 -6.76 -3.55 -9.60
N ARG A 66 -5.80 -2.72 -9.16
CA ARG A 66 -6.03 -1.28 -8.99
C ARG A 66 -6.42 -0.61 -10.30
N LEU A 67 -5.69 -0.90 -11.40
CA LEU A 67 -5.98 -0.29 -12.69
C LEU A 67 -7.32 -0.73 -13.26
N LEU A 68 -7.70 -2.00 -13.07
CA LEU A 68 -9.02 -2.51 -13.45
C LEU A 68 -10.13 -1.77 -12.70
N GLY A 69 -9.98 -1.59 -11.39
CA GLY A 69 -10.91 -0.80 -10.58
C GLY A 69 -11.01 0.65 -11.05
N VAL A 70 -9.90 1.31 -11.35
CA VAL A 70 -9.85 2.69 -11.88
C VAL A 70 -10.59 2.80 -13.21
N ARG A 71 -10.40 1.84 -14.11
CA ARG A 71 -11.11 1.80 -15.40
C ARG A 71 -12.62 1.63 -15.23
N ALA A 72 -13.03 0.83 -14.24
CA ALA A 72 -14.43 0.54 -13.96
C ALA A 72 -15.14 1.61 -13.11
N ALA A 73 -14.39 2.50 -12.47
CA ALA A 73 -14.90 3.55 -11.60
C ALA A 73 -15.76 4.56 -12.37
N ALA A 74 -16.85 5.02 -11.73
CA ALA A 74 -17.77 5.99 -12.32
C ALA A 74 -17.45 7.43 -11.94
N CYS A 75 -16.79 7.67 -10.78
CA CYS A 75 -16.48 9.01 -10.32
C CYS A 75 -15.18 9.56 -10.95
N GLU A 76 -15.08 10.88 -10.99
CA GLU A 76 -13.85 11.57 -11.43
C GLU A 76 -12.72 11.41 -10.41
N ARG A 77 -13.05 11.26 -9.12
CA ARG A 77 -12.11 10.97 -8.05
C ARG A 77 -12.14 9.50 -7.68
N VAL A 78 -10.95 8.95 -7.45
CA VAL A 78 -10.79 7.58 -6.98
C VAL A 78 -9.94 7.55 -5.72
N ALA A 79 -10.32 6.69 -4.78
CA ALA A 79 -9.53 6.37 -3.60
C ALA A 79 -9.08 4.91 -3.70
N LEU A 80 -7.77 4.69 -3.81
CA LEU A 80 -7.17 3.36 -3.70
C LEU A 80 -6.99 3.06 -2.21
N VAL A 81 -7.58 1.99 -1.72
CA VAL A 81 -7.53 1.59 -0.30
C VAL A 81 -7.19 0.11 -0.22
N ASP A 82 -6.13 -0.25 0.52
CA ASP A 82 -5.76 -1.64 0.70
C ASP A 82 -6.71 -2.35 1.68
N ALA A 83 -6.89 -3.66 1.51
CA ALA A 83 -7.86 -4.47 2.26
C ALA A 83 -7.56 -4.55 3.78
N ASP A 84 -6.36 -4.19 4.19
CA ASP A 84 -5.88 -4.17 5.58
C ASP A 84 -5.94 -2.77 6.23
N VAL A 85 -6.58 -1.81 5.57
CA VAL A 85 -6.75 -0.43 6.06
C VAL A 85 -8.12 -0.25 6.72
N VAL A 86 -8.15 0.41 7.87
CA VAL A 86 -9.39 0.87 8.52
C VAL A 86 -9.37 2.39 8.58
N MET A 87 -10.32 3.00 7.91
CA MET A 87 -10.54 4.44 7.92
C MET A 87 -11.41 4.83 9.13
N GLY A 88 -10.97 5.80 9.92
CA GLY A 88 -11.78 6.37 11.00
C GLY A 88 -12.97 7.17 10.44
N ASP A 89 -13.96 7.43 11.29
CA ASP A 89 -15.14 8.21 10.92
C ASP A 89 -14.71 9.60 10.38
N GLY A 90 -15.27 9.99 9.25
CA GLY A 90 -14.95 11.24 8.57
C GLY A 90 -13.58 11.28 7.87
N ALA A 91 -12.73 10.27 8.00
CA ALA A 91 -11.37 10.28 7.45
C ALA A 91 -11.35 10.40 5.92
N LEU A 92 -12.25 9.69 5.22
CA LEU A 92 -12.31 9.79 3.75
C LEU A 92 -12.74 11.18 3.28
N ALA A 93 -13.74 11.78 3.94
CA ALA A 93 -14.19 13.14 3.63
C ALA A 93 -13.05 14.15 3.87
N ALA A 94 -12.39 14.10 5.03
CA ALA A 94 -11.28 14.99 5.35
C ALA A 94 -10.10 14.85 4.36
N LEU A 95 -9.81 13.63 3.89
CA LEU A 95 -8.77 13.39 2.91
C LEU A 95 -9.13 13.98 1.54
N LEU A 96 -10.40 13.86 1.12
CA LEU A 96 -10.91 14.46 -0.12
C LEU A 96 -10.88 15.99 -0.08
N ASP A 97 -11.26 16.59 1.06
CA ASP A 97 -11.21 18.04 1.26
C ASP A 97 -9.76 18.56 1.21
N GLU A 98 -8.83 17.86 1.89
CA GLU A 98 -7.41 18.21 1.86
C GLU A 98 -6.82 18.05 0.46
N PHE A 99 -7.20 16.99 -0.26
CA PHE A 99 -6.80 16.75 -1.64
C PHE A 99 -7.22 17.90 -2.54
N ALA A 100 -8.49 18.29 -2.49
CA ALA A 100 -9.06 19.37 -3.31
C ALA A 100 -8.44 20.72 -2.97
N ALA A 101 -8.33 21.07 -1.68
CA ALA A 101 -7.76 22.34 -1.24
C ALA A 101 -6.27 22.48 -1.51
N GLY A 102 -5.54 21.36 -1.51
CA GLY A 102 -4.10 21.33 -1.65
C GLY A 102 -3.59 21.28 -3.09
N GLY A 103 -4.45 21.08 -4.10
CA GLY A 103 -4.04 20.93 -5.50
C GLY A 103 -3.08 19.75 -5.70
N TYR A 104 -3.31 18.65 -5.02
CA TYR A 104 -2.50 17.45 -5.16
C TYR A 104 -2.85 16.67 -6.43
N THR A 105 -1.84 16.07 -7.05
CA THR A 105 -2.04 15.04 -8.07
C THR A 105 -2.39 13.70 -7.42
N GLY A 106 -1.79 13.42 -6.26
CA GLY A 106 -2.08 12.27 -5.42
C GLY A 106 -1.83 12.61 -3.94
N LEU A 107 -2.77 12.26 -3.07
CA LEU A 107 -2.67 12.47 -1.63
C LEU A 107 -2.98 11.18 -0.88
N GLN A 108 -1.99 10.66 -0.16
CA GLN A 108 -2.15 9.50 0.71
C GLN A 108 -2.50 9.95 2.14
N ALA A 109 -3.39 9.24 2.80
CA ALA A 109 -3.56 9.38 4.24
C ALA A 109 -2.29 9.00 5.00
N GLY A 110 -2.03 9.63 6.13
CA GLY A 110 -1.00 9.18 7.07
C GLY A 110 -1.32 7.78 7.59
N LEU A 111 -0.30 6.95 7.82
CA LEU A 111 -0.50 5.58 8.26
C LEU A 111 -0.12 5.40 9.73
N HIS A 112 -1.03 4.86 10.53
CA HIS A 112 -0.75 4.30 11.84
C HIS A 112 -0.72 2.78 11.74
N SER A 113 0.47 2.21 11.62
CA SER A 113 0.64 0.77 11.43
C SER A 113 0.60 0.03 12.74
N ILE A 114 -0.24 -1.00 12.82
CA ILE A 114 -0.31 -1.97 13.91
C ILE A 114 -0.08 -3.38 13.38
N GLY A 115 0.42 -4.27 14.21
CA GLY A 115 0.58 -5.68 13.87
C GLY A 115 -0.13 -6.56 14.88
N GLY A 116 -0.30 -7.82 14.53
CA GLY A 116 -0.81 -8.85 15.44
C GLY A 116 0.03 -9.01 16.70
N PRO A 117 -0.42 -9.83 17.66
CA PRO A 117 0.18 -9.93 19.00
C PRO A 117 1.56 -10.60 19.00
N GLY A 118 1.93 -11.32 17.97
CA GLY A 118 3.21 -12.01 17.85
C GLY A 118 4.40 -11.09 17.57
N TYR A 119 5.57 -11.68 17.54
CA TYR A 119 6.82 -10.95 17.36
C TYR A 119 6.89 -10.23 16.00
N TRP A 120 6.55 -10.93 14.91
CA TRP A 120 6.76 -10.44 13.55
C TRP A 120 5.80 -9.31 13.19
N GLY A 121 4.52 -9.41 13.56
CA GLY A 121 3.54 -8.33 13.38
C GLY A 121 3.95 -7.06 14.12
N ARG A 122 4.36 -7.19 15.42
CA ARG A 122 4.86 -6.06 16.20
C ARG A 122 6.12 -5.44 15.62
N ALA A 123 7.04 -6.26 15.09
CA ALA A 123 8.28 -5.77 14.49
C ALA A 123 8.05 -5.03 13.17
N LEU A 124 7.15 -5.54 12.32
CA LEU A 124 6.69 -4.85 11.11
C LEU A 124 6.07 -3.48 11.46
N ALA A 125 5.12 -3.47 12.39
CA ALA A 125 4.50 -2.23 12.84
C ALA A 125 5.51 -1.25 13.45
N HIS A 126 6.49 -1.72 14.23
CA HIS A 126 7.58 -0.91 14.76
C HIS A 126 8.41 -0.29 13.63
N HIS A 127 8.79 -1.08 12.63
CA HIS A 127 9.54 -0.60 11.45
C HIS A 127 8.78 0.53 10.74
N HIS A 128 7.50 0.33 10.46
CA HIS A 128 6.66 1.31 9.79
C HIS A 128 6.45 2.59 10.61
N ARG A 129 6.23 2.48 11.92
CA ARG A 129 6.05 3.64 12.81
C ARG A 129 7.34 4.42 13.08
N SER A 130 8.49 3.74 13.08
CA SER A 130 9.77 4.37 13.45
C SER A 130 10.50 4.99 12.29
N GLY A 131 10.15 4.66 11.06
CA GLY A 131 10.87 5.04 9.85
C GLY A 131 10.32 6.27 9.14
N ARG A 132 10.96 6.60 8.02
CA ARG A 132 10.43 7.54 7.03
C ARG A 132 9.20 6.98 6.32
N SER A 133 8.88 5.71 6.51
CA SER A 133 7.69 5.04 5.97
C SER A 133 6.39 5.75 6.32
N ARG A 134 6.32 6.45 7.47
CA ARG A 134 5.18 7.31 7.82
C ARG A 134 4.93 8.46 6.82
N ARG A 135 5.98 8.89 6.10
CA ARG A 135 5.94 9.96 5.10
C ARG A 135 6.21 9.42 3.70
N TRP A 136 6.15 8.11 3.55
CA TRP A 136 6.34 7.48 2.25
C TRP A 136 5.01 7.50 1.51
N PHE A 137 4.99 8.17 0.38
CA PHE A 137 3.85 8.13 -0.51
C PHE A 137 3.79 6.77 -1.20
N GLY A 138 2.69 6.08 -1.03
CA GLY A 138 2.37 4.80 -1.66
C GLY A 138 0.93 4.81 -2.16
N LEU A 139 0.30 3.63 -2.20
CA LEU A 139 -1.06 3.46 -2.70
C LEU A 139 -2.00 2.80 -1.67
N VAL A 140 -1.62 2.84 -0.39
CA VAL A 140 -2.31 2.13 0.70
C VAL A 140 -3.69 2.73 1.02
N ALA A 141 -3.77 4.09 1.05
CA ALA A 141 -5.02 4.83 1.21
C ALA A 141 -4.84 6.19 0.51
N THR A 142 -5.01 6.24 -0.80
CA THR A 142 -4.54 7.36 -1.63
C THR A 142 -5.60 7.82 -2.61
N VAL A 143 -5.89 9.12 -2.58
CA VAL A 143 -6.83 9.78 -3.51
C VAL A 143 -6.07 10.30 -4.72
N PHE A 144 -6.68 10.13 -5.90
CA PHE A 144 -6.25 10.68 -7.17
C PHE A 144 -7.44 11.22 -7.96
N GLU A 145 -7.21 12.15 -8.89
CA GLU A 145 -8.10 12.30 -10.03
C GLU A 145 -7.97 11.04 -10.91
N ARG A 146 -9.11 10.45 -11.29
CA ARG A 146 -9.17 9.21 -12.09
C ARG A 146 -8.39 9.34 -13.40
N SER A 147 -8.47 10.49 -14.05
CA SER A 147 -7.76 10.79 -15.30
C SER A 147 -6.25 10.59 -15.18
N VAL A 148 -5.63 10.95 -14.05
CA VAL A 148 -4.19 10.76 -13.80
C VAL A 148 -3.81 9.28 -13.88
N LEU A 149 -4.59 8.42 -13.24
CA LEU A 149 -4.30 6.98 -13.24
C LEU A 149 -4.64 6.32 -14.59
N LEU A 150 -5.60 6.87 -15.35
CA LEU A 150 -5.89 6.39 -16.71
C LEU A 150 -4.80 6.80 -17.69
N GLU A 151 -4.27 8.02 -17.58
CA GLU A 151 -3.21 8.53 -18.45
C GLU A 151 -1.88 7.84 -18.18
N HIS A 152 -1.50 7.78 -16.91
CA HIS A 152 -0.18 7.26 -16.54
C HIS A 152 -0.18 5.74 -16.36
N GLY A 153 -1.28 5.12 -15.96
CA GLY A 153 -1.40 3.70 -15.69
C GLY A 153 -0.57 3.22 -14.50
N LEU A 154 -0.69 1.95 -14.19
CA LEU A 154 0.17 1.20 -13.28
C LEU A 154 0.89 0.13 -14.11
N ASP A 155 2.16 -0.13 -13.84
CA ASP A 155 2.91 -1.17 -14.53
C ASP A 155 2.53 -2.55 -13.96
N GLU A 156 1.66 -3.27 -14.66
CA GLU A 156 1.08 -4.54 -14.22
C GLU A 156 2.12 -5.66 -14.05
N ARG A 157 3.34 -5.45 -14.47
CA ARG A 157 4.45 -6.40 -14.23
C ARG A 157 4.92 -6.37 -12.78
N PHE A 158 4.52 -5.37 -11.98
CA PHE A 158 4.90 -5.26 -10.58
C PHE A 158 3.92 -6.04 -9.70
N LEU A 159 4.42 -7.02 -8.98
CA LEU A 159 3.70 -7.71 -7.91
C LEU A 159 3.83 -7.00 -6.55
N SER A 160 4.79 -6.09 -6.44
CA SER A 160 5.04 -5.16 -5.34
C SER A 160 5.95 -4.05 -5.84
N GLY A 161 5.86 -2.85 -5.24
CA GLY A 161 6.68 -1.69 -5.60
C GLY A 161 6.17 -0.90 -6.81
N GLU A 162 4.97 -1.18 -7.29
CA GLU A 162 4.28 -0.40 -8.32
C GLU A 162 4.05 1.06 -7.88
N ASP A 163 3.90 1.28 -6.57
CA ASP A 163 3.81 2.59 -5.93
C ASP A 163 5.12 3.39 -6.06
N ILE A 164 6.26 2.73 -5.86
CA ILE A 164 7.58 3.35 -6.02
C ILE A 164 7.77 3.78 -7.47
N GLU A 165 7.45 2.92 -8.41
CA GLU A 165 7.54 3.19 -9.84
C GLU A 165 6.63 4.35 -10.25
N LEU A 166 5.34 4.28 -9.90
CA LEU A 166 4.37 5.32 -10.19
C LEU A 166 4.79 6.66 -9.59
N ARG A 167 5.14 6.69 -8.30
CA ARG A 167 5.61 7.89 -7.63
C ARG A 167 6.78 8.54 -8.35
N ARG A 168 7.79 7.75 -8.72
CA ARG A 168 8.98 8.29 -9.43
C ARG A 168 8.63 8.84 -10.79
N ARG A 169 7.75 8.19 -11.52
CA ARG A 169 7.27 8.61 -12.83
C ARG A 169 6.44 9.90 -12.74
N LEU A 170 5.48 9.96 -11.83
CA LEU A 170 4.67 11.15 -11.59
C LEU A 170 5.51 12.34 -11.11
N ALA A 171 6.45 12.14 -10.18
CA ALA A 171 7.33 13.19 -9.68
C ALA A 171 8.21 13.80 -10.78
N ARG A 172 8.69 13.00 -11.75
CA ARG A 172 9.44 13.53 -12.91
C ARG A 172 8.59 14.42 -13.82
N ASN A 173 7.29 14.18 -13.84
CA ASN A 173 6.33 14.98 -14.62
C ASN A 173 5.78 16.18 -13.81
N GLY A 174 6.41 16.51 -12.69
CA GLY A 174 6.03 17.67 -11.87
C GLY A 174 4.79 17.47 -11.01
N ALA A 175 4.32 16.22 -10.83
CA ALA A 175 3.15 15.92 -10.02
C ALA A 175 3.36 16.29 -8.55
N ARG A 176 2.36 16.93 -7.94
CA ARG A 176 2.31 17.22 -6.51
C ARG A 176 1.78 16.02 -5.74
N LEU A 177 2.68 15.23 -5.17
CA LEU A 177 2.35 14.07 -4.35
C LEU A 177 2.57 14.38 -2.86
N GLY A 178 1.63 13.96 -2.02
CA GLY A 178 1.68 14.23 -0.58
C GLY A 178 1.22 13.07 0.29
N VAL A 179 1.61 13.15 1.56
CA VAL A 179 1.07 12.30 2.64
C VAL A 179 0.45 13.23 3.66
N SER A 180 -0.83 13.03 3.95
CA SER A 180 -1.55 13.83 4.94
C SER A 180 -0.95 13.68 6.33
N GLU A 181 -0.77 14.81 7.02
CA GLU A 181 -0.45 14.83 8.44
C GLU A 181 -1.73 15.00 9.30
N ARG A 182 -2.86 15.35 8.66
CA ARG A 182 -4.15 15.61 9.32
C ARG A 182 -5.01 14.35 9.37
N THR A 183 -5.10 13.65 8.25
CA THR A 183 -5.88 12.42 8.12
C THR A 183 -4.98 11.22 8.27
N VAL A 184 -5.19 10.43 9.33
CA VAL A 184 -4.42 9.22 9.62
C VAL A 184 -5.36 8.02 9.66
N VAL A 185 -5.00 6.96 8.97
CA VAL A 185 -5.76 5.70 8.93
C VAL A 185 -4.98 4.57 9.60
N LEU A 186 -5.70 3.57 10.08
CA LEU A 186 -5.11 2.38 10.67
C LEU A 186 -4.71 1.41 9.56
N HIS A 187 -3.45 0.99 9.55
CA HIS A 187 -2.91 -0.02 8.64
C HIS A 187 -2.49 -1.26 9.44
N ARG A 188 -3.06 -2.42 9.13
CA ARG A 188 -2.93 -3.65 9.92
C ARG A 188 -2.02 -4.65 9.21
N PHE A 189 -1.02 -5.14 9.92
CA PHE A 189 -0.21 -6.25 9.44
C PHE A 189 -0.67 -7.57 10.05
N GLU A 190 -0.69 -8.58 9.22
CA GLU A 190 -0.78 -9.95 9.71
C GLU A 190 0.43 -10.29 10.58
N ASP A 191 0.29 -11.34 11.37
CA ASP A 191 1.37 -11.88 12.18
C ASP A 191 2.03 -13.06 11.49
N GLY A 192 3.21 -13.41 11.98
CA GLY A 192 3.93 -14.57 11.53
C GLY A 192 5.13 -14.29 10.63
N PHE A 193 6.11 -15.18 10.72
CA PHE A 193 7.34 -15.09 9.94
C PHE A 193 7.09 -15.26 8.44
N ALA A 194 6.16 -16.15 8.07
CA ALA A 194 5.83 -16.42 6.68
C ALA A 194 5.32 -15.16 5.97
N PHE A 195 4.41 -14.42 6.63
CA PHE A 195 3.89 -13.15 6.14
C PHE A 195 5.02 -12.11 5.98
N ALA A 196 5.79 -11.86 7.06
CA ALA A 196 6.90 -10.90 7.03
C ALA A 196 7.95 -11.23 5.95
N ARG A 197 8.32 -12.51 5.83
CA ARG A 197 9.24 -12.98 4.79
C ARG A 197 8.67 -12.76 3.39
N GLY A 198 7.39 -13.03 3.18
CA GLY A 198 6.69 -12.80 1.90
C GLY A 198 6.77 -11.34 1.49
N GLN A 199 6.47 -10.42 2.40
CA GLN A 199 6.56 -8.98 2.18
C GLN A 199 7.98 -8.57 1.77
N TRP A 200 9.01 -8.95 2.52
CA TRP A 200 10.38 -8.56 2.20
C TRP A 200 10.88 -9.11 0.86
N LEU A 201 10.50 -10.33 0.50
CA LEU A 201 10.84 -10.91 -0.81
C LEU A 201 10.12 -10.14 -1.93
N ALA A 202 8.85 -9.79 -1.76
CA ALA A 202 8.09 -9.02 -2.71
C ALA A 202 8.67 -7.60 -2.88
N ASP A 203 8.97 -6.91 -1.77
CA ASP A 203 9.57 -5.57 -1.76
C ASP A 203 10.93 -5.56 -2.49
N GLY A 204 11.79 -6.53 -2.18
CA GLY A 204 13.07 -6.71 -2.89
C GLY A 204 12.88 -6.93 -4.39
N GLY A 205 11.94 -7.78 -4.78
CA GLY A 205 11.57 -8.01 -6.17
C GLY A 205 11.07 -6.74 -6.87
N GLY A 206 10.27 -5.93 -6.20
CA GLY A 206 9.78 -4.64 -6.68
C GLY A 206 10.91 -3.64 -6.90
N LEU A 207 11.84 -3.53 -5.94
CA LEU A 207 13.03 -2.68 -6.07
C LEU A 207 13.89 -3.11 -7.26
N ALA A 208 14.10 -4.42 -7.46
CA ALA A 208 14.85 -4.94 -8.61
C ALA A 208 14.17 -4.58 -9.94
N ARG A 209 12.84 -4.69 -10.02
CA ARG A 209 12.08 -4.27 -11.22
C ARG A 209 12.22 -2.79 -11.51
N THR A 210 12.13 -1.96 -10.48
CA THR A 210 12.32 -0.53 -10.64
C THR A 210 13.73 -0.21 -11.12
N LEU A 211 14.74 -0.92 -10.58
CA LEU A 211 16.12 -0.78 -11.01
C LEU A 211 16.32 -1.16 -12.47
N ASP A 212 15.76 -2.29 -12.93
CA ASP A 212 15.82 -2.72 -14.33
C ASP A 212 15.18 -1.69 -15.27
N LYS A 213 14.07 -1.09 -14.85
CA LYS A 213 13.36 -0.08 -15.63
C LYS A 213 14.11 1.26 -15.71
N GLU A 214 14.80 1.65 -14.63
CA GLU A 214 15.47 2.95 -14.53
C GLU A 214 16.96 2.90 -14.85
N GLY A 215 17.55 1.73 -14.91
CA GLY A 215 18.98 1.54 -15.12
C GLY A 215 19.81 2.23 -14.04
N TRP A 216 20.91 2.87 -14.42
CA TRP A 216 21.83 3.53 -13.48
C TRP A 216 21.17 4.63 -12.62
N ARG A 217 20.11 5.28 -13.10
CA ARG A 217 19.33 6.28 -12.36
C ARG A 217 18.62 5.67 -11.14
N GLY A 218 18.37 4.36 -11.17
CA GLY A 218 17.82 3.59 -10.06
C GLY A 218 18.86 3.06 -9.07
N ALA A 219 20.18 3.21 -9.32
CA ALA A 219 21.23 2.56 -8.53
C ALA A 219 21.14 2.82 -7.02
N GLY A 220 20.66 4.01 -6.62
CA GLY A 220 20.40 4.33 -5.21
C GLY A 220 19.38 3.42 -4.52
N LEU A 221 18.53 2.73 -5.28
CA LEU A 221 17.55 1.77 -4.74
C LEU A 221 18.24 0.54 -4.13
N LEU A 222 19.45 0.19 -4.60
CA LEU A 222 20.23 -0.90 -4.02
C LEU A 222 20.58 -0.66 -2.55
N ALA A 223 20.75 0.58 -2.15
CA ALA A 223 21.11 0.93 -0.77
C ALA A 223 19.87 1.02 0.16
N LEU A 224 18.65 1.10 -0.37
CA LEU A 224 17.46 1.34 0.45
C LEU A 224 17.26 0.30 1.56
N PRO A 225 17.34 -1.02 1.31
CA PRO A 225 17.16 -2.00 2.39
C PRO A 225 18.23 -1.86 3.48
N ALA A 226 19.49 -1.61 3.09
CA ALA A 226 20.61 -1.43 4.05
C ALA A 226 20.42 -0.17 4.89
N LEU A 227 20.05 0.95 4.27
CA LEU A 227 19.80 2.21 4.97
C LEU A 227 18.58 2.12 5.91
N ALA A 228 17.52 1.45 5.48
CA ALA A 228 16.33 1.23 6.31
C ALA A 228 16.66 0.35 7.52
N ALA A 229 17.41 -0.72 7.32
CA ALA A 229 17.84 -1.61 8.40
C ALA A 229 18.82 -0.90 9.37
N ALA A 230 19.82 -0.21 8.86
CA ALA A 230 20.78 0.52 9.70
C ALA A 230 20.07 1.55 10.59
N ARG A 231 19.13 2.31 10.01
CA ARG A 231 18.29 3.23 10.77
C ARG A 231 17.45 2.52 11.83
N GLY A 232 16.80 1.41 11.45
CA GLY A 232 15.97 0.64 12.36
C GLY A 232 16.77 0.04 13.51
N ILE A 233 17.96 -0.47 13.26
CA ILE A 233 18.90 -0.94 14.27
C ILE A 233 19.28 0.20 15.21
N ALA A 234 19.71 1.34 14.68
CA ALA A 234 20.09 2.52 15.47
C ALA A 234 18.94 2.98 16.38
N LEU A 235 17.72 3.05 15.86
CA LEU A 235 16.53 3.40 16.65
C LEU A 235 16.21 2.36 17.71
N SER A 236 16.33 1.07 17.41
CA SER A 236 16.09 -0.02 18.36
C SER A 236 17.09 0.05 19.52
N VAL A 237 18.36 0.32 19.24
CA VAL A 237 19.39 0.52 20.26
C VAL A 237 19.09 1.76 21.11
N ALA A 238 18.83 2.90 20.48
CA ALA A 238 18.56 4.16 21.16
C ALA A 238 17.31 4.09 22.10
N ARG A 239 16.31 3.28 21.72
CA ARG A 239 15.07 3.08 22.50
C ARG A 239 15.14 1.86 23.43
N ARG A 240 16.27 1.17 23.49
CA ARG A 240 16.47 -0.07 24.27
C ARG A 240 15.49 -1.20 23.86
N GLU A 241 15.10 -1.24 22.58
CA GLU A 241 14.19 -2.23 22.01
C GLU A 241 14.98 -3.30 21.24
N MET A 242 16.00 -3.88 21.87
CA MET A 242 16.96 -4.85 21.28
C MET A 242 16.27 -6.08 20.66
N ARG A 243 15.06 -6.40 21.12
CA ARG A 243 14.24 -7.49 20.56
C ARG A 243 14.02 -7.40 19.05
N PHE A 244 14.06 -6.18 18.47
CA PHE A 244 13.83 -6.00 17.03
C PHE A 244 15.09 -6.13 16.16
N LEU A 245 16.27 -6.38 16.71
CA LEU A 245 17.48 -6.57 15.93
C LEU A 245 17.39 -7.78 14.99
N ALA A 246 16.80 -8.89 15.44
CA ALA A 246 16.60 -10.08 14.61
C ALA A 246 15.67 -9.80 13.41
N TYR A 247 14.68 -8.92 13.58
CA TYR A 247 13.85 -8.44 12.47
C TYR A 247 14.68 -7.79 11.38
N TYR A 248 15.58 -6.88 11.72
CA TYR A 248 16.38 -6.17 10.73
C TYR A 248 17.41 -7.04 10.04
N ALA A 249 17.93 -8.08 10.70
CA ALA A 249 18.76 -9.08 10.06
C ALA A 249 17.97 -9.85 8.98
N CYS A 250 16.78 -10.33 9.33
CA CYS A 250 15.87 -10.99 8.37
C CYS A 250 15.44 -10.04 7.24
N TYR A 251 15.07 -8.81 7.59
CA TYR A 251 14.68 -7.76 6.63
C TYR A 251 15.75 -7.58 5.55
N LEU A 252 17.03 -7.46 5.92
CA LEU A 252 18.14 -7.35 4.97
C LEU A 252 18.26 -8.58 4.08
N VAL A 253 18.34 -9.75 4.69
CA VAL A 253 18.53 -11.01 3.95
C VAL A 253 17.43 -11.21 2.92
N PHE A 254 16.17 -11.08 3.32
CA PHE A 254 15.06 -11.40 2.44
C PHE A 254 14.76 -10.31 1.40
N ASN A 255 15.01 -9.02 1.69
CA ASN A 255 14.94 -7.99 0.65
C ASN A 255 15.97 -8.24 -0.44
N TYR A 256 17.25 -8.46 -0.08
CA TYR A 256 18.26 -8.74 -1.09
C TYR A 256 18.05 -10.09 -1.79
N ALA A 257 17.57 -11.11 -1.09
CA ALA A 257 17.16 -12.37 -1.73
C ALA A 257 16.03 -12.16 -2.75
N GLY A 258 15.05 -11.30 -2.44
CA GLY A 258 14.00 -10.91 -3.37
C GLY A 258 14.54 -10.20 -4.62
N MET A 259 15.53 -9.33 -4.44
CA MET A 259 16.18 -8.64 -5.57
C MET A 259 16.93 -9.62 -6.50
N VAL A 260 17.60 -10.63 -5.93
CA VAL A 260 18.38 -11.62 -6.72
C VAL A 260 17.46 -12.61 -7.44
N ARG A 261 16.47 -13.19 -6.74
CA ARG A 261 15.55 -14.20 -7.31
C ARG A 261 14.85 -13.77 -8.58
N ARG A 262 14.74 -12.48 -8.80
CA ARG A 262 14.11 -11.95 -9.98
C ARG A 262 15.05 -11.86 -11.19
N ARG A 263 16.35 -11.86 -10.98
CA ARG A 263 17.33 -11.82 -12.07
C ARG A 263 17.56 -13.18 -12.70
N THR A 264 17.06 -14.25 -12.07
CA THR A 264 17.02 -15.62 -12.59
C THR A 264 15.61 -15.97 -13.03
#